data_21ccedef4ca9bfcd721767b6ee1f83d7
#
_entry.id   21ccedef4ca9bfcd721767b6ee1f83d7
#
_cell.length_a   1.000
_cell.length_b   1.000
_cell.length_c   1.000
_cell.angle_alpha   90.00
_cell.angle_beta   90.00
_cell.angle_gamma   90.00
#
_symmetry.space_group_name_H-M   'P 1'
#
loop_
_entity.id
_entity.type
_entity.pdbx_description
1 polymer ?
#
loop_
_entity_poly.entity_id
_entity_poly.type
_entity_poly.pdbx_seq_one_letter_code
_entity_poly.pdbx_strand_id
1 'polypeptide(L)'
;MRMPTTFGMNQIVSHGFGMFLFAALMPFMREAIEISAWQLATIGALTQLAYLGGAMLLGLVGHRLGTGRLALLTGIFSSALLLCMSQLRDPLLITLTLTCLAASAAISWGCIVEIVSRCARAEQRSTYLSCASSGTAWGYALNGLLILVVVPLLGWQASWQVAGLFGLLVVALTWHMLRDLKSAPACPTAGPAPVDAAIPTSKLFATIIGERTALFACLICLLVGFTTMPFSYWLNTYLDELSLPAALGGYTWATVGGTGMVAGFITGKLADRRGHGTALMVIFSGFALGLLAFILDPGRFALVAGFGYGLMYFPMWGIVAGWVNQHYSSTATMQISGICMVTFGLGGTLGNLLAGYIRETTGSLHDVFFVLTAASLLLVALAIVILRGNRKVLPIIPPTAGAF
;
A
#
# COMPACT_ATOMS: atom_id res chain seq x y z
N MET A 1 8.95 22.83 -1.85
CA MET A 1 9.29 21.75 -0.93
C MET A 1 8.18 21.39 0.06
N ARG A 2 7.30 22.30 0.46
CA ARG A 2 6.27 21.99 1.51
C ARG A 2 5.21 20.94 1.11
N MET A 3 4.71 20.98 -0.15
CA MET A 3 3.60 20.12 -0.57
C MET A 3 3.92 18.61 -0.51
N PRO A 4 5.00 18.07 -1.11
CA PRO A 4 5.27 16.63 -1.07
C PRO A 4 5.55 16.11 0.34
N THR A 5 6.25 16.89 1.18
CA THR A 5 6.51 16.50 2.58
C THR A 5 5.25 16.48 3.42
N THR A 6 4.38 17.50 3.31
CA THR A 6 3.09 17.51 4.04
C THR A 6 2.21 16.34 3.61
N PHE A 7 2.16 16.01 2.33
CA PHE A 7 1.41 14.86 1.84
C PHE A 7 2.05 13.52 2.23
N GLY A 8 3.38 13.46 2.32
CA GLY A 8 4.07 12.31 2.91
C GLY A 8 3.65 12.07 4.37
N MET A 9 3.60 13.14 5.18
CA MET A 9 3.11 13.05 6.55
C MET A 9 1.63 12.62 6.62
N ASN A 10 0.78 13.09 5.70
CA ASN A 10 -0.60 12.60 5.59
C ASN A 10 -0.65 11.10 5.32
N GLN A 11 0.25 10.56 4.49
CA GLN A 11 0.33 9.13 4.23
C GLN A 11 0.82 8.33 5.44
N ILE A 12 1.71 8.89 6.27
CA ILE A 12 2.07 8.28 7.57
C ILE A 12 0.81 8.12 8.42
N VAL A 13 -0.01 9.16 8.55
CA VAL A 13 -1.21 9.14 9.39
C VAL A 13 -2.27 8.21 8.82
N SER A 14 -2.64 8.40 7.55
CA SER A 14 -3.78 7.70 6.94
C SER A 14 -3.46 6.22 6.64
N HIS A 15 -2.32 5.92 6.03
CA HIS A 15 -1.95 4.56 5.67
C HIS A 15 -1.07 3.92 6.74
N GLY A 16 0.01 4.58 7.16
CA GLY A 16 0.93 4.05 8.16
C GLY A 16 0.22 3.69 9.46
N PHE A 17 -0.42 4.65 10.07
CA PHE A 17 -1.14 4.43 11.34
C PHE A 17 -2.57 3.92 11.11
N GLY A 18 -3.33 4.54 10.22
CA GLY A 18 -4.74 4.22 10.02
C GLY A 18 -5.00 2.79 9.54
N MET A 19 -4.12 2.22 8.74
CA MET A 19 -4.32 0.87 8.21
C MET A 19 -3.44 -0.20 8.89
N PHE A 20 -2.25 0.16 9.39
CA PHE A 20 -1.28 -0.85 9.79
C PHE A 20 -0.90 -0.84 11.27
N LEU A 21 -1.19 0.23 12.03
CA LEU A 21 -0.84 0.30 13.45
C LEU A 21 -1.57 -0.76 14.28
N PHE A 22 -2.83 -1.07 13.96
CA PHE A 22 -3.57 -2.13 14.64
C PHE A 22 -2.86 -3.48 14.53
N ALA A 23 -2.48 -3.88 13.32
CA ALA A 23 -1.77 -5.13 13.08
C ALA A 23 -0.41 -5.19 13.81
N ALA A 24 0.28 -4.05 13.88
CA ALA A 24 1.54 -3.91 14.60
C ALA A 24 1.37 -4.06 16.12
N LEU A 25 0.29 -3.52 16.70
CA LEU A 25 0.01 -3.54 18.12
C LEU A 25 -0.83 -4.76 18.57
N MET A 26 -1.24 -5.63 17.66
CA MET A 26 -2.20 -6.70 17.92
C MET A 26 -1.85 -7.60 19.11
N PRO A 27 -0.59 -8.10 19.30
CA PRO A 27 -0.26 -8.93 20.44
C PRO A 27 -0.53 -8.24 21.78
N PHE A 28 -0.10 -6.98 21.91
CA PHE A 28 -0.29 -6.17 23.12
C PHE A 28 -1.76 -5.83 23.41
N MET A 29 -2.56 -5.71 22.35
CA MET A 29 -4.00 -5.48 22.50
C MET A 29 -4.72 -6.75 22.92
N ARG A 30 -4.31 -7.93 22.42
CA ARG A 30 -4.90 -9.23 22.79
C ARG A 30 -4.71 -9.59 24.27
N GLU A 31 -3.67 -9.12 24.93
CA GLU A 31 -3.49 -9.28 26.38
C GLU A 31 -4.61 -8.60 27.19
N ALA A 32 -5.19 -7.54 26.65
CA ALA A 32 -6.19 -6.71 27.32
C ALA A 32 -7.62 -6.83 26.74
N ILE A 33 -7.76 -7.38 25.56
CA ILE A 33 -9.00 -7.45 24.79
C ILE A 33 -9.09 -8.83 24.13
N GLU A 34 -10.17 -9.56 24.39
CA GLU A 34 -10.41 -10.86 23.74
C GLU A 34 -10.78 -10.64 22.27
N ILE A 35 -9.80 -10.80 21.38
CA ILE A 35 -9.99 -10.75 19.91
C ILE A 35 -9.68 -12.14 19.34
N SER A 36 -10.70 -12.79 18.78
CA SER A 36 -10.55 -14.10 18.15
C SER A 36 -9.82 -14.00 16.80
N ALA A 37 -9.29 -15.14 16.34
CA ALA A 37 -8.65 -15.22 15.02
C ALA A 37 -9.64 -14.84 13.90
N TRP A 38 -10.91 -15.23 14.03
CA TRP A 38 -11.95 -14.88 13.06
C TRP A 38 -12.27 -13.37 13.06
N GLN A 39 -12.31 -12.74 14.22
CA GLN A 39 -12.46 -11.29 14.29
C GLN A 39 -11.27 -10.56 13.65
N LEU A 40 -10.04 -11.03 13.85
CA LEU A 40 -8.85 -10.46 13.22
C LEU A 40 -8.94 -10.60 11.68
N ALA A 41 -9.32 -11.78 11.18
CA ALA A 41 -9.53 -12.01 9.75
C ALA A 41 -10.61 -11.07 9.17
N THR A 42 -11.73 -10.93 9.90
CA THR A 42 -12.84 -10.05 9.51
C THR A 42 -12.40 -8.59 9.46
N ILE A 43 -11.65 -8.11 10.47
CA ILE A 43 -11.08 -6.76 10.47
C ILE A 43 -10.19 -6.56 9.24
N GLY A 44 -9.28 -7.51 8.98
CA GLY A 44 -8.39 -7.45 7.81
C GLY A 44 -9.15 -7.43 6.47
N ALA A 45 -10.24 -8.19 6.34
CA ALA A 45 -11.07 -8.20 5.15
C ALA A 45 -11.90 -6.92 5.00
N LEU A 46 -12.58 -6.50 6.06
CA LEU A 46 -13.44 -5.30 6.03
C LEU A 46 -12.65 -4.02 5.77
N THR A 47 -11.45 -3.89 6.31
CA THR A 47 -10.60 -2.73 6.03
C THR A 47 -10.22 -2.62 4.55
N GLN A 48 -9.97 -3.74 3.86
CA GLN A 48 -9.70 -3.74 2.41
C GLN A 48 -10.96 -3.34 1.62
N LEU A 49 -12.12 -3.89 1.95
CA LEU A 49 -13.39 -3.53 1.32
C LEU A 49 -13.77 -2.07 1.59
N ALA A 50 -13.55 -1.59 2.80
CA ALA A 50 -13.81 -0.20 3.16
C ALA A 50 -12.87 0.78 2.44
N TYR A 51 -11.62 0.41 2.22
CA TYR A 51 -10.69 1.17 1.39
C TYR A 51 -11.24 1.34 -0.03
N LEU A 52 -11.71 0.25 -0.66
CA LEU A 52 -12.37 0.31 -1.97
C LEU A 52 -13.64 1.17 -1.93
N GLY A 53 -14.47 1.00 -0.91
CA GLY A 53 -15.68 1.80 -0.71
C GLY A 53 -15.38 3.30 -0.56
N GLY A 54 -14.31 3.65 0.16
CA GLY A 54 -13.83 5.02 0.31
C GLY A 54 -13.36 5.63 -1.01
N ALA A 55 -12.66 4.87 -1.84
CA ALA A 55 -12.24 5.30 -3.17
C ALA A 55 -13.46 5.55 -4.09
N MET A 56 -14.47 4.68 -4.04
CA MET A 56 -15.74 4.88 -4.78
C MET A 56 -16.50 6.10 -4.28
N LEU A 57 -16.59 6.29 -2.96
CA LEU A 57 -17.25 7.43 -2.34
C LEU A 57 -16.58 8.75 -2.76
N LEU A 58 -15.25 8.80 -2.84
CA LEU A 58 -14.53 9.96 -3.35
C LEU A 58 -14.97 10.30 -4.78
N GLY A 59 -15.09 9.30 -5.65
CA GLY A 59 -15.57 9.50 -7.02
C GLY A 59 -16.97 10.11 -7.09
N LEU A 60 -17.85 9.73 -6.15
CA LEU A 60 -19.24 10.21 -6.12
C LEU A 60 -19.39 11.60 -5.48
N VAL A 61 -18.64 11.88 -4.41
CA VAL A 61 -18.86 13.06 -3.54
C VAL A 61 -17.74 14.09 -3.67
N GLY A 62 -16.56 13.70 -4.15
CA GLY A 62 -15.37 14.56 -4.18
C GLY A 62 -15.59 15.87 -4.95
N HIS A 63 -16.35 15.83 -6.06
CA HIS A 63 -16.66 17.01 -6.86
C HIS A 63 -17.57 18.03 -6.14
N ARG A 64 -18.38 17.60 -5.14
CA ARG A 64 -19.31 18.46 -4.40
C ARG A 64 -18.63 19.20 -3.25
N LEU A 65 -17.72 18.55 -2.53
CA LEU A 65 -17.11 19.09 -1.31
C LEU A 65 -15.80 19.85 -1.58
N GLY A 66 -15.15 19.58 -2.70
CA GLY A 66 -13.83 20.09 -3.03
C GLY A 66 -12.70 19.36 -2.28
N THR A 67 -11.69 18.94 -3.04
CA THR A 67 -10.61 18.06 -2.56
C THR A 67 -9.80 18.62 -1.39
N GLY A 68 -9.59 19.93 -1.35
CA GLY A 68 -8.87 20.57 -0.24
C GLY A 68 -9.63 20.49 1.10
N ARG A 69 -10.96 20.71 1.08
CA ARG A 69 -11.79 20.53 2.28
C ARG A 69 -11.86 19.07 2.69
N LEU A 70 -12.01 18.19 1.71
CA LEU A 70 -12.12 16.76 1.97
C LEU A 70 -10.83 16.19 2.56
N ALA A 71 -9.65 16.64 2.09
CA ALA A 71 -8.36 16.27 2.66
C ALA A 71 -8.22 16.69 4.13
N LEU A 72 -8.73 17.87 4.50
CA LEU A 72 -8.74 18.32 5.91
C LEU A 72 -9.74 17.52 6.76
N LEU A 73 -10.96 17.31 6.26
CA LEU A 73 -11.98 16.56 6.98
C LEU A 73 -11.54 15.11 7.24
N THR A 74 -10.97 14.44 6.24
CA THR A 74 -10.44 13.07 6.42
C THR A 74 -9.26 13.05 7.39
N GLY A 75 -8.39 14.05 7.35
CA GLY A 75 -7.28 14.18 8.30
C GLY A 75 -7.78 14.35 9.75
N ILE A 76 -8.73 15.25 10.00
CA ILE A 76 -9.35 15.45 11.32
C ILE A 76 -10.05 14.18 11.78
N PHE A 77 -10.85 13.58 10.90
CA PHE A 77 -11.60 12.36 11.20
C PHE A 77 -10.67 11.20 11.56
N SER A 78 -9.63 10.96 10.73
CA SER A 78 -8.64 9.91 11.01
C SER A 78 -7.90 10.16 12.34
N SER A 79 -7.50 11.41 12.62
CA SER A 79 -6.82 11.75 13.87
C SER A 79 -7.72 11.52 15.09
N ALA A 80 -8.99 11.88 15.01
CA ALA A 80 -9.96 11.65 16.07
C ALA A 80 -10.19 10.15 16.29
N LEU A 81 -10.32 9.36 15.23
CA LEU A 81 -10.48 7.91 15.33
C LEU A 81 -9.24 7.23 15.91
N LEU A 82 -8.01 7.67 15.54
CA LEU A 82 -6.78 7.18 16.13
C LEU A 82 -6.72 7.46 17.65
N LEU A 83 -7.12 8.66 18.08
CA LEU A 83 -7.22 8.96 19.52
C LEU A 83 -8.28 8.09 20.20
N CYS A 84 -9.45 7.90 19.56
CA CYS A 84 -10.52 7.06 20.08
C CYS A 84 -10.06 5.61 20.29
N MET A 85 -9.25 5.04 19.37
CA MET A 85 -8.70 3.69 19.46
C MET A 85 -7.95 3.43 20.78
N SER A 86 -7.35 4.45 21.39
CA SER A 86 -6.65 4.29 22.68
C SER A 86 -7.59 3.91 23.84
N GLN A 87 -8.87 4.14 23.71
CA GLN A 87 -9.88 3.91 24.75
C GLN A 87 -10.78 2.70 24.46
N LEU A 88 -10.81 2.24 23.21
CA LEU A 88 -11.71 1.16 22.80
C LEU A 88 -11.28 -0.18 23.38
N ARG A 89 -12.27 -0.96 23.85
CA ARG A 89 -12.10 -2.32 24.36
C ARG A 89 -13.05 -3.31 23.68
N ASP A 90 -14.12 -2.83 23.08
CA ASP A 90 -15.10 -3.64 22.38
C ASP A 90 -14.60 -3.99 20.97
N PRO A 91 -14.48 -5.29 20.60
CA PRO A 91 -14.00 -5.70 19.28
C PRO A 91 -14.83 -5.18 18.11
N LEU A 92 -16.16 -4.98 18.30
CA LEU A 92 -17.03 -4.44 17.25
C LEU A 92 -16.73 -2.98 17.00
N LEU A 93 -16.58 -2.17 18.06
CA LEU A 93 -16.23 -0.76 17.93
C LEU A 93 -14.84 -0.58 17.34
N ILE A 94 -13.88 -1.44 17.69
CA ILE A 94 -12.55 -1.49 17.06
C ILE A 94 -12.69 -1.77 15.56
N THR A 95 -13.47 -2.77 15.18
CA THR A 95 -13.71 -3.12 13.77
C THR A 95 -14.31 -1.97 12.99
N LEU A 96 -15.35 -1.32 13.53
CA LEU A 96 -15.99 -0.17 12.89
C LEU A 96 -15.01 1.01 12.73
N THR A 97 -14.22 1.29 13.77
CA THR A 97 -13.23 2.37 13.75
C THR A 97 -12.16 2.13 12.69
N LEU A 98 -11.62 0.92 12.61
CA LEU A 98 -10.62 0.53 11.61
C LEU A 98 -11.19 0.55 10.18
N THR A 99 -12.43 0.13 10.02
CA THR A 99 -13.17 0.22 8.74
C THR A 99 -13.31 1.67 8.28
N CYS A 100 -13.67 2.57 9.18
CA CYS A 100 -13.75 4.01 8.91
C CYS A 100 -12.38 4.62 8.60
N LEU A 101 -11.33 4.23 9.33
CA LEU A 101 -9.96 4.67 9.06
C LEU A 101 -9.50 4.25 7.66
N ALA A 102 -9.79 3.02 7.24
CA ALA A 102 -9.44 2.53 5.91
C ALA A 102 -10.16 3.28 4.78
N ALA A 103 -11.46 3.53 4.93
CA ALA A 103 -12.22 4.34 3.97
C ALA A 103 -11.67 5.78 3.90
N SER A 104 -11.35 6.38 5.05
CA SER A 104 -10.74 7.71 5.13
C SER A 104 -9.37 7.77 4.48
N ALA A 105 -8.55 6.71 4.61
CA ALA A 105 -7.25 6.61 3.97
C ALA A 105 -7.34 6.64 2.44
N ALA A 106 -8.30 5.91 1.86
CA ALA A 106 -8.54 5.92 0.42
C ALA A 106 -8.95 7.30 -0.09
N ILE A 107 -9.88 7.97 0.62
CA ILE A 107 -10.32 9.32 0.28
C ILE A 107 -9.15 10.31 0.38
N SER A 108 -8.36 10.23 1.44
CA SER A 108 -7.17 11.07 1.64
C SER A 108 -6.17 10.93 0.49
N TRP A 109 -5.86 9.70 0.08
CA TRP A 109 -4.95 9.45 -1.04
C TRP A 109 -5.47 10.05 -2.35
N GLY A 110 -6.73 9.81 -2.67
CA GLY A 110 -7.33 10.36 -3.88
C GLY A 110 -7.33 11.90 -3.90
N CYS A 111 -7.58 12.55 -2.75
CA CYS A 111 -7.44 14.01 -2.62
C CYS A 111 -6.00 14.48 -2.86
N ILE A 112 -5.00 13.77 -2.32
CA ILE A 112 -3.59 14.07 -2.55
C ILE A 112 -3.25 14.01 -4.03
N VAL A 113 -3.65 12.92 -4.71
CA VAL A 113 -3.40 12.74 -6.15
C VAL A 113 -4.03 13.88 -6.95
N GLU A 114 -5.27 14.27 -6.66
CA GLU A 114 -5.94 15.35 -7.35
C GLU A 114 -5.31 16.71 -7.09
N ILE A 115 -4.98 17.04 -5.83
CA ILE A 115 -4.33 18.33 -5.50
C ILE A 115 -2.96 18.42 -6.18
N VAL A 116 -2.15 17.35 -6.15
CA VAL A 116 -0.85 17.33 -6.83
C VAL A 116 -1.02 17.48 -8.34
N SER A 117 -2.00 16.80 -8.95
CA SER A 117 -2.24 16.89 -10.39
C SER A 117 -2.63 18.29 -10.84
N ARG A 118 -3.33 19.06 -10.00
CA ARG A 118 -3.77 20.43 -10.29
C ARG A 118 -2.71 21.49 -9.96
N CYS A 119 -1.95 21.31 -8.87
CA CYS A 119 -1.09 22.36 -8.33
C CYS A 119 0.40 22.16 -8.62
N ALA A 120 0.85 20.94 -9.00
CA ALA A 120 2.24 20.69 -9.35
C ALA A 120 2.49 20.84 -10.86
N ARG A 121 3.69 21.34 -11.22
CA ARG A 121 4.12 21.37 -12.63
C ARG A 121 4.20 19.95 -13.19
N ALA A 122 3.92 19.78 -14.48
CA ALA A 122 3.86 18.45 -15.12
C ALA A 122 5.11 17.60 -14.84
N GLU A 123 6.30 18.21 -14.90
CA GLU A 123 7.59 17.55 -14.70
C GLU A 123 7.83 17.11 -13.23
N GLN A 124 7.10 17.70 -12.28
CA GLN A 124 7.27 17.47 -10.84
C GLN A 124 6.17 16.58 -10.24
N ARG A 125 5.07 16.31 -10.94
CA ARG A 125 3.92 15.55 -10.43
C ARG A 125 4.32 14.17 -9.96
N SER A 126 5.05 13.45 -10.78
CA SER A 126 5.52 12.10 -10.47
C SER A 126 6.41 12.09 -9.23
N THR A 127 7.36 13.03 -9.14
CA THR A 127 8.23 13.18 -7.96
C THR A 127 7.43 13.50 -6.70
N TYR A 128 6.42 14.38 -6.79
CA TYR A 128 5.60 14.75 -5.64
C TYR A 128 4.73 13.59 -5.15
N LEU A 129 4.13 12.82 -6.07
CA LEU A 129 3.35 11.65 -5.73
C LEU A 129 4.22 10.54 -5.14
N SER A 130 5.42 10.31 -5.69
CA SER A 130 6.37 9.33 -5.14
C SER A 130 6.84 9.72 -3.74
N CYS A 131 7.13 11.00 -3.51
CA CYS A 131 7.48 11.49 -2.19
C CYS A 131 6.31 11.37 -1.21
N ALA A 132 5.07 11.67 -1.64
CA ALA A 132 3.89 11.49 -0.82
C ALA A 132 3.68 10.01 -0.47
N SER A 133 3.74 9.11 -1.46
CA SER A 133 3.51 7.68 -1.23
C SER A 133 4.59 7.04 -0.34
N SER A 134 5.82 7.55 -0.33
CA SER A 134 6.87 7.09 0.59
C SER A 134 6.49 7.23 2.07
N GLY A 135 5.53 8.12 2.39
CA GLY A 135 4.98 8.24 3.73
C GLY A 135 4.43 6.94 4.29
N THR A 136 3.90 6.05 3.45
CA THR A 136 3.47 4.72 3.90
C THR A 136 4.64 3.88 4.42
N ALA A 137 5.80 3.90 3.74
CA ALA A 137 7.00 3.21 4.22
C ALA A 137 7.52 3.80 5.54
N TRP A 138 7.51 5.14 5.68
CA TRP A 138 7.79 5.80 6.95
C TRP A 138 6.81 5.38 8.04
N GLY A 139 5.52 5.22 7.71
CA GLY A 139 4.51 4.72 8.64
C GLY A 139 4.83 3.32 9.18
N TYR A 140 5.29 2.40 8.32
CA TYR A 140 5.74 1.08 8.75
C TYR A 140 6.94 1.16 9.69
N ALA A 141 7.94 1.99 9.37
CA ALA A 141 9.10 2.18 10.24
C ALA A 141 8.71 2.78 11.60
N LEU A 142 7.81 3.77 11.59
CA LEU A 142 7.30 4.38 12.83
C LEU A 142 6.47 3.41 13.66
N ASN A 143 5.67 2.52 13.05
CA ASN A 143 4.98 1.46 13.78
C ASN A 143 5.97 0.54 14.49
N GLY A 144 7.08 0.16 13.84
CA GLY A 144 8.17 -0.56 14.47
C GLY A 144 8.77 0.19 15.66
N LEU A 145 9.01 1.50 15.49
CA LEU A 145 9.54 2.36 16.55
C LEU A 145 8.57 2.50 17.74
N LEU A 146 7.25 2.60 17.48
CA LEU A 146 6.24 2.62 18.52
C LEU A 146 6.26 1.34 19.35
N ILE A 147 6.39 0.18 18.71
CA ILE A 147 6.53 -1.12 19.41
C ILE A 147 7.80 -1.15 20.28
N LEU A 148 8.92 -0.67 19.73
CA LEU A 148 10.21 -0.77 20.41
C LEU A 148 10.40 0.22 21.54
N VAL A 149 9.76 1.39 21.47
CA VAL A 149 10.01 2.50 22.40
C VAL A 149 8.77 2.86 23.21
N VAL A 150 7.63 3.09 22.56
CA VAL A 150 6.45 3.63 23.24
C VAL A 150 5.72 2.54 24.02
N VAL A 151 5.52 1.37 23.44
CA VAL A 151 4.79 0.28 24.08
C VAL A 151 5.43 -0.18 25.39
N PRO A 152 6.77 -0.42 25.48
CA PRO A 152 7.39 -0.84 26.74
C PRO A 152 7.34 0.21 27.85
N LEU A 153 7.31 1.50 27.50
CA LEU A 153 7.34 2.59 28.45
C LEU A 153 5.95 3.06 28.91
N LEU A 154 4.99 3.09 27.97
CA LEU A 154 3.70 3.77 28.17
C LEU A 154 2.50 2.89 27.78
N GLY A 155 2.72 1.68 27.31
CA GLY A 155 1.68 0.77 26.84
C GLY A 155 1.19 1.05 25.41
N TRP A 156 0.41 0.12 24.90
CA TRP A 156 -0.11 0.19 23.52
C TRP A 156 -1.08 1.36 23.28
N GLN A 157 -1.82 1.80 24.31
CA GLN A 157 -2.73 2.94 24.24
C GLN A 157 -2.00 4.24 23.86
N ALA A 158 -0.81 4.44 24.44
CA ALA A 158 0.01 5.61 24.15
C ALA A 158 0.44 5.67 22.67
N SER A 159 0.65 4.53 22.03
CA SER A 159 0.97 4.46 20.59
C SER A 159 -0.16 5.04 19.74
N TRP A 160 -1.41 4.74 20.07
CA TRP A 160 -2.58 5.33 19.41
C TRP A 160 -2.71 6.84 19.67
N GLN A 161 -2.42 7.27 20.90
CA GLN A 161 -2.43 8.70 21.26
C GLN A 161 -1.35 9.47 20.50
N VAL A 162 -0.12 8.94 20.44
CA VAL A 162 0.98 9.53 19.66
C VAL A 162 0.59 9.63 18.19
N ALA A 163 0.03 8.58 17.60
CA ALA A 163 -0.42 8.58 16.22
C ALA A 163 -1.52 9.62 15.95
N GLY A 164 -2.50 9.73 16.84
CA GLY A 164 -3.59 10.70 16.71
C GLY A 164 -3.13 12.14 16.90
N LEU A 165 -2.26 12.43 17.88
CA LEU A 165 -1.67 13.75 18.11
C LEU A 165 -0.79 14.19 16.93
N PHE A 166 0.04 13.27 16.43
CA PHE A 166 0.80 13.51 15.19
C PHE A 166 -0.14 13.83 14.02
N GLY A 167 -1.28 13.12 13.93
CA GLY A 167 -2.31 13.37 12.93
C GLY A 167 -2.88 14.80 13.01
N LEU A 168 -3.20 15.30 14.21
CA LEU A 168 -3.66 16.67 14.40
C LEU A 168 -2.61 17.71 13.98
N LEU A 169 -1.33 17.47 14.28
CA LEU A 169 -0.24 18.30 13.79
C LEU A 169 -0.19 18.33 12.25
N VAL A 170 -0.34 17.17 11.62
CA VAL A 170 -0.35 17.04 10.15
C VAL A 170 -1.55 17.75 9.54
N VAL A 171 -2.71 17.72 10.19
CA VAL A 171 -3.89 18.50 9.77
C VAL A 171 -3.60 20.00 9.78
N ALA A 172 -2.97 20.51 10.84
CA ALA A 172 -2.57 21.92 10.92
C ALA A 172 -1.59 22.31 9.80
N LEU A 173 -0.58 21.45 9.53
CA LEU A 173 0.35 21.66 8.43
C LEU A 173 -0.35 21.64 7.07
N THR A 174 -1.30 20.72 6.88
CA THR A 174 -2.10 20.61 5.65
C THR A 174 -2.96 21.85 5.45
N TRP A 175 -3.60 22.34 6.52
CA TRP A 175 -4.40 23.57 6.46
C TRP A 175 -3.55 24.79 6.07
N HIS A 176 -2.37 24.96 6.66
CA HIS A 176 -1.43 26.02 6.29
C HIS A 176 -1.00 25.91 4.83
N MET A 177 -0.60 24.72 4.39
CA MET A 177 -0.20 24.49 3.01
C MET A 177 -1.33 24.82 2.01
N LEU A 178 -2.56 24.36 2.29
CA LEU A 178 -3.71 24.62 1.42
C LEU A 178 -4.11 26.11 1.40
N ARG A 179 -3.90 26.84 2.49
CA ARG A 179 -4.09 28.27 2.54
C ARG A 179 -3.06 28.99 1.65
N ASP A 180 -1.79 28.60 1.74
CA ASP A 180 -0.73 29.18 0.91
C ASP A 180 -1.00 28.91 -0.58
N LEU A 181 -1.47 27.72 -0.94
CA LEU A 181 -1.82 27.37 -2.32
C LEU A 181 -2.98 28.19 -2.88
N LYS A 182 -3.97 28.54 -2.04
CA LYS A 182 -5.08 29.40 -2.47
C LYS A 182 -4.67 30.87 -2.67
N SER A 183 -3.62 31.31 -1.99
CA SER A 183 -3.11 32.68 -2.06
C SER A 183 -2.08 32.84 -3.19
N ALA A 184 -1.61 31.72 -3.80
CA ALA A 184 -0.72 31.77 -4.94
C ALA A 184 -1.49 32.23 -6.20
N PRO A 185 -0.89 33.05 -7.09
CA PRO A 185 -1.50 33.35 -8.37
C PRO A 185 -1.82 32.05 -9.08
N ALA A 186 -3.05 31.98 -9.64
CA ALA A 186 -3.62 30.77 -10.22
C ALA A 186 -2.55 29.98 -10.98
N CYS A 187 -2.30 28.74 -10.51
CA CYS A 187 -1.44 27.83 -11.25
C CYS A 187 -1.92 27.82 -12.72
N PRO A 188 -1.03 28.02 -13.71
CA PRO A 188 -1.46 27.95 -15.09
C PRO A 188 -2.20 26.62 -15.22
N THR A 189 -3.49 26.70 -15.50
CA THR A 189 -4.28 25.53 -15.82
C THR A 189 -3.52 24.82 -16.93
N ALA A 190 -2.90 23.69 -16.60
CA ALA A 190 -2.44 22.78 -17.63
C ALA A 190 -3.67 22.60 -18.52
N GLY A 191 -3.58 23.02 -19.77
CA GLY A 191 -4.62 22.81 -20.74
C GLY A 191 -5.06 21.35 -20.68
N PRO A 192 -6.28 20.99 -21.07
CA PRO A 192 -6.73 19.62 -21.05
C PRO A 192 -5.62 18.76 -21.67
N ALA A 193 -5.08 17.82 -20.85
CA ALA A 193 -4.12 16.87 -21.38
C ALA A 193 -4.73 16.31 -22.67
N PRO A 194 -3.95 16.10 -23.75
CA PRO A 194 -4.47 15.48 -24.95
C PRO A 194 -5.28 14.27 -24.49
N VAL A 195 -6.55 14.19 -24.89
CA VAL A 195 -7.41 13.05 -24.54
C VAL A 195 -6.88 11.89 -25.37
N ASP A 196 -5.76 11.31 -24.92
CA ASP A 196 -5.28 10.03 -25.40
C ASP A 196 -6.44 9.04 -25.25
N ALA A 197 -6.70 8.25 -26.28
CA ALA A 197 -7.87 7.41 -26.36
C ALA A 197 -8.07 6.58 -25.08
N ALA A 198 -9.05 6.96 -24.27
CA ALA A 198 -9.50 6.18 -23.14
C ALA A 198 -10.14 4.89 -23.64
N ILE A 199 -9.97 3.79 -22.91
CA ILE A 199 -10.72 2.56 -23.18
C ILE A 199 -12.18 2.84 -22.81
N PRO A 200 -13.15 2.64 -23.74
CA PRO A 200 -14.56 2.78 -23.41
C PRO A 200 -14.92 1.90 -22.21
N THR A 201 -15.65 2.43 -21.24
CA THR A 201 -15.98 1.72 -19.98
C THR A 201 -16.66 0.37 -20.27
N SER A 202 -17.50 0.29 -21.32
CA SER A 202 -18.14 -0.95 -21.76
C SER A 202 -17.16 -2.02 -22.27
N LYS A 203 -15.98 -1.62 -22.73
CA LYS A 203 -14.94 -2.53 -23.23
C LYS A 203 -13.81 -2.77 -22.24
N LEU A 204 -13.76 -2.00 -21.14
CA LEU A 204 -12.65 -2.06 -20.19
C LEU A 204 -12.46 -3.47 -19.60
N PHE A 205 -13.55 -4.12 -19.20
CA PHE A 205 -13.51 -5.47 -18.65
C PHE A 205 -13.09 -6.51 -19.70
N ALA A 206 -13.61 -6.40 -20.91
CA ALA A 206 -13.21 -7.26 -22.02
C ALA A 206 -11.73 -7.08 -22.39
N THR A 207 -11.24 -5.84 -22.37
CA THR A 207 -9.81 -5.53 -22.60
C THR A 207 -8.93 -6.16 -21.52
N ILE A 208 -9.32 -6.08 -20.24
CA ILE A 208 -8.54 -6.68 -19.14
C ILE A 208 -8.44 -8.20 -19.31
N ILE A 209 -9.52 -8.87 -19.68
CA ILE A 209 -9.50 -10.33 -19.84
C ILE A 209 -8.79 -10.74 -21.15
N GLY A 210 -8.98 -9.98 -22.22
CA GLY A 210 -8.46 -10.30 -23.55
C GLY A 210 -6.99 -9.92 -23.76
N GLU A 211 -6.52 -8.89 -23.06
CA GLU A 211 -5.18 -8.32 -23.25
C GLU A 211 -4.20 -8.83 -22.18
N ARG A 212 -3.18 -9.54 -22.62
CA ARG A 212 -2.21 -10.21 -21.74
C ARG A 212 -1.58 -9.28 -20.70
N THR A 213 -1.21 -8.06 -21.10
CA THR A 213 -0.56 -7.08 -20.20
C THR A 213 -1.51 -6.61 -19.11
N ALA A 214 -2.75 -6.26 -19.45
CA ALA A 214 -3.76 -5.82 -18.50
C ALA A 214 -4.16 -6.95 -17.54
N LEU A 215 -4.37 -8.16 -18.06
CA LEU A 215 -4.70 -9.34 -17.25
C LEU A 215 -3.59 -9.64 -16.25
N PHE A 216 -2.32 -9.67 -16.68
CA PHE A 216 -1.20 -9.96 -15.78
C PHE A 216 -0.99 -8.86 -14.74
N ALA A 217 -1.20 -7.59 -15.08
CA ALA A 217 -1.14 -6.51 -14.12
C ALA A 217 -2.19 -6.71 -13.01
N CYS A 218 -3.43 -7.05 -13.37
CA CYS A 218 -4.51 -7.33 -12.42
C CYS A 218 -4.24 -8.59 -11.57
N LEU A 219 -3.71 -9.67 -12.18
CA LEU A 219 -3.33 -10.89 -11.46
C LEU A 219 -2.18 -10.66 -10.48
N ILE A 220 -1.16 -9.89 -10.88
CA ILE A 220 -0.07 -9.47 -9.99
C ILE A 220 -0.66 -8.72 -8.79
N CYS A 221 -1.51 -7.73 -9.02
CA CYS A 221 -2.08 -6.95 -7.93
C CYS A 221 -2.97 -7.79 -7.01
N LEU A 222 -3.75 -8.73 -7.56
CA LEU A 222 -4.53 -9.69 -6.76
C LEU A 222 -3.62 -10.54 -5.86
N LEU A 223 -2.57 -11.15 -6.42
CA LEU A 223 -1.64 -11.99 -5.67
C LEU A 223 -0.81 -11.19 -4.66
N VAL A 224 -0.42 -9.96 -5.01
CA VAL A 224 0.27 -9.07 -4.06
C VAL A 224 -0.65 -8.72 -2.91
N GLY A 225 -1.91 -8.35 -3.15
CA GLY A 225 -2.88 -8.13 -2.08
C GLY A 225 -3.09 -9.38 -1.22
N PHE A 226 -3.26 -10.54 -1.87
CA PHE A 226 -3.44 -11.83 -1.21
C PHE A 226 -2.27 -12.23 -0.31
N THR A 227 -1.04 -11.88 -0.66
CA THR A 227 0.15 -12.25 0.11
C THR A 227 0.54 -11.20 1.14
N THR A 228 0.45 -9.91 0.79
CA THR A 228 0.99 -8.84 1.63
C THR A 228 0.05 -8.41 2.74
N MET A 229 -1.26 -8.40 2.51
CA MET A 229 -2.21 -7.99 3.53
C MET A 229 -2.26 -8.97 4.70
N PRO A 230 -2.41 -10.30 4.48
CA PRO A 230 -2.31 -11.25 5.59
C PRO A 230 -0.93 -11.25 6.25
N PHE A 231 0.17 -11.13 5.49
CA PHE A 231 1.49 -11.02 6.11
C PHE A 231 1.52 -9.88 7.13
N SER A 232 1.07 -8.69 6.76
CA SER A 232 1.06 -7.54 7.67
C SER A 232 0.15 -7.74 8.87
N TYR A 233 -1.05 -8.31 8.68
CA TYR A 233 -2.04 -8.48 9.75
C TYR A 233 -1.67 -9.60 10.73
N TRP A 234 -1.04 -10.68 10.24
CA TRP A 234 -0.81 -11.88 11.04
C TRP A 234 0.63 -12.03 11.52
N LEU A 235 1.58 -11.23 11.03
CA LEU A 235 3.00 -11.32 11.38
C LEU A 235 3.23 -11.30 12.89
N ASN A 236 2.80 -10.24 13.56
CA ASN A 236 3.05 -10.08 14.99
C ASN A 236 2.30 -11.12 15.82
N THR A 237 1.07 -11.46 15.43
CA THR A 237 0.29 -12.53 16.07
C THR A 237 0.99 -13.89 15.93
N TYR A 238 1.61 -14.17 14.80
CA TYR A 238 2.35 -15.41 14.58
C TYR A 238 3.65 -15.47 15.41
N LEU A 239 4.39 -14.36 15.48
CA LEU A 239 5.58 -14.28 16.31
C LEU A 239 5.23 -14.46 17.80
N ASP A 240 4.11 -13.91 18.25
CA ASP A 240 3.58 -14.05 19.61
C ASP A 240 3.15 -15.51 19.92
N GLU A 241 2.44 -16.17 18.98
CA GLU A 241 2.10 -17.61 19.13
C GLU A 241 3.32 -18.52 19.26
N LEU A 242 4.45 -18.13 18.67
CA LEU A 242 5.72 -18.84 18.82
C LEU A 242 6.50 -18.44 20.09
N SER A 243 5.91 -17.60 20.95
CA SER A 243 6.53 -17.05 22.15
C SER A 243 7.86 -16.34 21.87
N LEU A 244 7.99 -15.71 20.68
CA LEU A 244 9.17 -14.94 20.31
C LEU A 244 9.11 -13.52 20.93
N PRO A 245 10.26 -12.88 21.17
CA PRO A 245 10.28 -11.54 21.76
C PRO A 245 9.46 -10.54 20.93
N ALA A 246 8.57 -9.78 21.58
CA ALA A 246 7.73 -8.76 20.91
C ALA A 246 8.56 -7.71 20.15
N ALA A 247 9.80 -7.43 20.62
CA ALA A 247 10.73 -6.56 19.91
C ALA A 247 11.08 -7.05 18.50
N LEU A 248 11.04 -8.37 18.24
CA LEU A 248 11.29 -8.94 16.91
C LEU A 248 10.26 -8.44 15.89
N GLY A 249 8.98 -8.37 16.28
CA GLY A 249 7.93 -7.75 15.47
C GLY A 249 8.23 -6.29 15.16
N GLY A 250 8.63 -5.51 16.18
CA GLY A 250 9.02 -4.11 16.03
C GLY A 250 10.20 -3.93 15.06
N TYR A 251 11.25 -4.73 15.19
CA TYR A 251 12.39 -4.71 14.26
C TYR A 251 11.98 -5.11 12.84
N THR A 252 11.09 -6.08 12.71
CA THR A 252 10.58 -6.51 11.39
C THR A 252 9.79 -5.39 10.72
N TRP A 253 8.90 -4.71 11.43
CA TRP A 253 8.17 -3.55 10.91
C TRP A 253 9.10 -2.40 10.52
N ALA A 254 10.10 -2.11 11.36
CA ALA A 254 11.12 -1.10 11.05
C ALA A 254 11.92 -1.46 9.80
N THR A 255 12.24 -2.75 9.61
CA THR A 255 12.95 -3.27 8.42
C THR A 255 12.09 -3.14 7.17
N VAL A 256 10.80 -3.48 7.23
CA VAL A 256 9.85 -3.27 6.13
C VAL A 256 9.86 -1.81 5.68
N GLY A 257 9.69 -0.88 6.60
CA GLY A 257 9.65 0.54 6.31
C GLY A 257 10.98 1.07 5.78
N GLY A 258 12.09 0.76 6.48
CA GLY A 258 13.44 1.18 6.10
C GLY A 258 13.84 0.69 4.69
N THR A 259 13.53 -0.57 4.38
CA THR A 259 13.75 -1.12 3.03
C THR A 259 12.87 -0.41 2.01
N GLY A 260 11.59 -0.19 2.32
CA GLY A 260 10.64 0.48 1.43
C GLY A 260 11.04 1.90 1.04
N MET A 261 11.67 2.65 1.94
CA MET A 261 12.16 4.01 1.66
C MET A 261 13.21 4.04 0.54
N VAL A 262 14.02 2.99 0.42
CA VAL A 262 15.16 2.93 -0.51
C VAL A 262 14.85 2.07 -1.74
N ALA A 263 14.04 1.03 -1.56
CA ALA A 263 13.75 0.02 -2.59
C ALA A 263 13.17 0.63 -3.87
N GLY A 264 12.25 1.59 -3.76
CA GLY A 264 11.63 2.24 -4.91
C GLY A 264 12.64 2.91 -5.85
N PHE A 265 13.63 3.57 -5.26
CA PHE A 265 14.68 4.22 -6.03
C PHE A 265 15.61 3.23 -6.74
N ILE A 266 16.03 2.16 -6.06
CA ILE A 266 16.93 1.16 -6.61
C ILE A 266 16.24 0.36 -7.71
N THR A 267 15.03 -0.12 -7.43
CA THR A 267 14.26 -0.98 -8.35
C THR A 267 13.68 -0.19 -9.53
N GLY A 268 13.34 1.10 -9.33
CA GLY A 268 12.97 2.00 -10.41
C GLY A 268 14.13 2.18 -11.40
N LYS A 269 15.34 2.47 -10.92
CA LYS A 269 16.54 2.50 -11.80
C LYS A 269 16.81 1.17 -12.48
N LEU A 270 16.53 0.05 -11.82
CA LEU A 270 16.68 -1.26 -12.44
C LEU A 270 15.65 -1.46 -13.57
N ALA A 271 14.39 -1.02 -13.36
CA ALA A 271 13.35 -1.06 -14.38
C ALA A 271 13.72 -0.22 -15.61
N ASP A 272 14.24 1.00 -15.38
CA ASP A 272 14.69 1.88 -16.47
C ASP A 272 15.85 1.32 -17.27
N ARG A 273 16.82 0.65 -16.59
CA ARG A 273 18.04 0.13 -17.24
C ARG A 273 17.89 -1.25 -17.84
N ARG A 274 17.16 -2.15 -17.20
CA ARG A 274 17.05 -3.57 -17.57
C ARG A 274 15.63 -4.02 -17.91
N GLY A 275 14.68 -3.10 -17.91
CA GLY A 275 13.28 -3.32 -18.20
C GLY A 275 12.45 -3.77 -16.98
N HIS A 276 11.14 -3.49 -17.05
CA HIS A 276 10.17 -3.74 -15.98
C HIS A 276 10.08 -5.21 -15.58
N GLY A 277 10.19 -6.15 -16.55
CA GLY A 277 10.17 -7.59 -16.27
C GLY A 277 11.32 -8.05 -15.38
N THR A 278 12.52 -7.46 -15.55
CA THR A 278 13.68 -7.76 -14.69
C THR A 278 13.46 -7.19 -13.28
N ALA A 279 12.92 -6.00 -13.19
CA ALA A 279 12.62 -5.40 -11.89
C ALA A 279 11.56 -6.19 -11.11
N LEU A 280 10.46 -6.61 -11.79
CA LEU A 280 9.43 -7.50 -11.19
C LEU A 280 10.03 -8.82 -10.72
N MET A 281 10.93 -9.43 -11.53
CA MET A 281 11.61 -10.67 -11.16
C MET A 281 12.42 -10.50 -9.86
N VAL A 282 13.19 -9.42 -9.74
CA VAL A 282 14.02 -9.15 -8.55
C VAL A 282 13.16 -8.94 -7.30
N ILE A 283 12.13 -8.08 -7.38
CA ILE A 283 11.30 -7.77 -6.21
C ILE A 283 10.47 -8.97 -5.74
N PHE A 284 9.89 -9.74 -6.67
CA PHE A 284 9.10 -10.91 -6.31
C PHE A 284 9.97 -12.07 -5.82
N SER A 285 11.15 -12.27 -6.41
CA SER A 285 12.11 -13.26 -5.90
C SER A 285 12.62 -12.89 -4.51
N GLY A 286 12.91 -11.61 -4.24
CA GLY A 286 13.32 -11.16 -2.92
C GLY A 286 12.25 -11.40 -1.86
N PHE A 287 10.99 -11.15 -2.20
CA PHE A 287 9.87 -11.41 -1.29
C PHE A 287 9.63 -12.91 -1.06
N ALA A 288 9.62 -13.71 -2.13
CA ALA A 288 9.42 -15.16 -2.03
C ALA A 288 10.54 -15.85 -1.23
N LEU A 289 11.80 -15.45 -1.44
CA LEU A 289 12.94 -15.95 -0.65
C LEU A 289 12.85 -15.52 0.81
N GLY A 290 12.39 -14.27 1.07
CA GLY A 290 12.14 -13.80 2.42
C GLY A 290 11.09 -14.61 3.16
N LEU A 291 9.96 -14.91 2.50
CA LEU A 291 8.90 -15.76 3.06
C LEU A 291 9.37 -17.21 3.23
N LEU A 292 10.09 -17.75 2.26
CA LEU A 292 10.65 -19.11 2.35
C LEU A 292 11.60 -19.25 3.55
N ALA A 293 12.49 -18.30 3.75
CA ALA A 293 13.34 -18.28 4.93
C ALA A 293 12.53 -18.18 6.23
N PHE A 294 11.49 -17.33 6.24
CA PHE A 294 10.64 -17.10 7.40
C PHE A 294 9.88 -18.36 7.82
N ILE A 295 9.34 -19.15 6.89
CA ILE A 295 8.65 -20.40 7.26
C ILE A 295 9.61 -21.47 7.79
N LEU A 296 10.91 -21.43 7.44
CA LEU A 296 11.91 -22.38 7.95
C LEU A 296 12.28 -22.06 9.40
N ASP A 297 12.49 -20.81 9.75
CA ASP A 297 12.78 -20.34 11.11
C ASP A 297 12.31 -18.90 11.28
N PRO A 298 11.06 -18.69 11.78
CA PRO A 298 10.52 -17.35 11.98
C PRO A 298 11.36 -16.49 12.91
N GLY A 299 11.93 -17.06 13.97
CA GLY A 299 12.73 -16.32 14.94
C GLY A 299 14.01 -15.74 14.33
N ARG A 300 14.64 -16.50 13.45
CA ARG A 300 15.90 -16.11 12.81
C ARG A 300 15.72 -15.24 11.57
N PHE A 301 14.66 -15.45 10.80
CA PHE A 301 14.50 -14.84 9.48
C PHE A 301 13.35 -13.84 9.37
N ALA A 302 12.74 -13.43 10.49
CA ALA A 302 11.68 -12.40 10.48
C ALA A 302 12.13 -11.10 9.76
N LEU A 303 13.36 -10.64 10.03
CA LEU A 303 13.90 -9.43 9.39
C LEU A 303 14.14 -9.63 7.89
N VAL A 304 14.51 -10.86 7.47
CA VAL A 304 14.70 -11.19 6.05
C VAL A 304 13.36 -11.15 5.31
N ALA A 305 12.29 -11.65 5.94
CA ALA A 305 10.93 -11.52 5.42
C ALA A 305 10.49 -10.05 5.35
N GLY A 306 10.78 -9.27 6.39
CA GLY A 306 10.53 -7.83 6.42
C GLY A 306 11.27 -7.08 5.31
N PHE A 307 12.55 -7.42 5.08
CA PHE A 307 13.33 -6.88 3.96
C PHE A 307 12.68 -7.24 2.61
N GLY A 308 12.35 -8.51 2.40
CA GLY A 308 11.69 -8.98 1.16
C GLY A 308 10.36 -8.29 0.91
N TYR A 309 9.55 -8.11 1.96
CA TYR A 309 8.29 -7.37 1.89
C TYR A 309 8.52 -5.91 1.46
N GLY A 310 9.40 -5.18 2.16
CA GLY A 310 9.70 -3.78 1.85
C GLY A 310 10.30 -3.60 0.45
N LEU A 311 11.13 -4.54 0.02
CA LEU A 311 11.71 -4.57 -1.32
C LEU A 311 10.64 -4.70 -2.42
N MET A 312 9.53 -5.39 -2.15
CA MET A 312 8.49 -5.69 -3.13
C MET A 312 7.30 -4.74 -3.05
N TYR A 313 6.73 -4.53 -1.86
CA TYR A 313 5.43 -3.90 -1.68
C TYR A 313 5.36 -2.46 -2.19
N PHE A 314 6.36 -1.64 -1.85
CA PHE A 314 6.34 -0.22 -2.21
C PHE A 314 6.69 0.05 -3.67
N PRO A 315 7.74 -0.58 -4.27
CA PRO A 315 8.09 -0.33 -5.66
C PRO A 315 7.12 -0.94 -6.67
N MET A 316 6.44 -2.02 -6.31
CA MET A 316 5.59 -2.80 -7.22
C MET A 316 4.61 -1.91 -7.97
N TRP A 317 3.96 -0.97 -7.28
CA TRP A 317 2.97 -0.08 -7.86
C TRP A 317 3.51 0.74 -9.03
N GLY A 318 4.69 1.35 -8.85
CA GLY A 318 5.36 2.14 -9.89
C GLY A 318 5.85 1.28 -11.05
N ILE A 319 6.40 0.09 -10.76
CA ILE A 319 6.93 -0.82 -11.78
C ILE A 319 5.81 -1.40 -12.64
N VAL A 320 4.69 -1.83 -12.03
CA VAL A 320 3.53 -2.36 -12.77
C VAL A 320 2.88 -1.27 -13.61
N ALA A 321 2.66 -0.08 -13.05
CA ALA A 321 2.10 1.05 -13.79
C ALA A 321 3.01 1.46 -14.96
N GLY A 322 4.33 1.53 -14.76
CA GLY A 322 5.31 1.81 -15.81
C GLY A 322 5.32 0.75 -16.91
N TRP A 323 5.19 -0.54 -16.52
CA TRP A 323 5.08 -1.63 -17.50
C TRP A 323 3.80 -1.55 -18.32
N VAL A 324 2.65 -1.28 -17.71
CA VAL A 324 1.38 -1.07 -18.41
C VAL A 324 1.47 0.12 -19.35
N ASN A 325 2.07 1.24 -18.92
CA ASN A 325 2.23 2.44 -19.73
C ASN A 325 3.10 2.26 -20.98
N GLN A 326 3.91 1.20 -21.05
CA GLN A 326 4.63 0.85 -22.30
C GLN A 326 3.73 0.29 -23.40
N HIS A 327 2.53 -0.20 -23.05
CA HIS A 327 1.61 -0.86 -23.96
C HIS A 327 0.31 -0.09 -24.18
N TYR A 328 0.00 0.89 -23.31
CA TYR A 328 -1.24 1.65 -23.32
C TYR A 328 -0.98 3.15 -23.21
N SER A 329 -1.95 3.95 -23.63
CA SER A 329 -1.94 5.39 -23.39
C SER A 329 -1.96 5.72 -21.90
N SER A 330 -1.54 6.91 -21.51
CA SER A 330 -1.56 7.35 -20.10
C SER A 330 -2.95 7.24 -19.47
N THR A 331 -4.00 7.58 -20.23
CA THR A 331 -5.40 7.49 -19.76
C THR A 331 -5.83 6.03 -19.57
N ALA A 332 -5.52 5.14 -20.52
CA ALA A 332 -5.82 3.72 -20.41
C ALA A 332 -5.03 3.07 -19.26
N THR A 333 -3.75 3.46 -19.08
CA THR A 333 -2.93 3.01 -17.93
C THR A 333 -3.57 3.39 -16.61
N MET A 334 -4.13 4.60 -16.49
CA MET A 334 -4.81 5.03 -15.27
C MET A 334 -6.07 4.21 -15.01
N GLN A 335 -6.85 3.89 -16.06
CA GLN A 335 -8.03 3.02 -15.95
C GLN A 335 -7.66 1.61 -15.50
N ILE A 336 -6.63 0.99 -16.11
CA ILE A 336 -6.14 -0.33 -15.74
C ILE A 336 -5.59 -0.33 -14.31
N SER A 337 -4.82 0.70 -13.93
CA SER A 337 -4.32 0.85 -12.55
C SER A 337 -5.45 0.95 -11.52
N GLY A 338 -6.56 1.61 -11.86
CA GLY A 338 -7.76 1.63 -11.02
C GLY A 338 -8.33 0.23 -10.77
N ILE A 339 -8.41 -0.60 -11.81
CA ILE A 339 -8.84 -2.00 -11.65
C ILE A 339 -7.80 -2.82 -10.89
N CYS A 340 -6.50 -2.56 -11.10
CA CYS A 340 -5.43 -3.18 -10.30
C CYS A 340 -5.59 -2.91 -8.79
N MET A 341 -6.02 -1.71 -8.40
CA MET A 341 -6.33 -1.41 -7.00
C MET A 341 -7.53 -2.22 -6.48
N VAL A 342 -8.55 -2.42 -7.31
CA VAL A 342 -9.70 -3.26 -6.96
C VAL A 342 -9.26 -4.72 -6.77
N THR A 343 -8.50 -5.28 -7.72
CA THR A 343 -8.02 -6.66 -7.62
C THR A 343 -7.07 -6.85 -6.42
N PHE A 344 -6.24 -5.87 -6.11
CA PHE A 344 -5.43 -5.87 -4.89
C PHE A 344 -6.29 -5.92 -3.62
N GLY A 345 -7.31 -5.08 -3.51
CA GLY A 345 -8.23 -5.08 -2.38
C GLY A 345 -8.99 -6.41 -2.23
N LEU A 346 -9.44 -6.99 -3.35
CA LEU A 346 -10.06 -8.32 -3.36
C LEU A 346 -9.06 -9.40 -2.94
N GLY A 347 -7.82 -9.34 -3.43
CA GLY A 347 -6.75 -10.25 -2.99
C GLY A 347 -6.51 -10.17 -1.48
N GLY A 348 -6.37 -8.96 -0.94
CA GLY A 348 -6.19 -8.74 0.50
C GLY A 348 -7.37 -9.22 1.35
N THR A 349 -8.60 -9.03 0.87
CA THR A 349 -9.82 -9.55 1.51
C THR A 349 -9.80 -11.07 1.56
N LEU A 350 -9.60 -11.71 0.41
CA LEU A 350 -9.57 -13.18 0.30
C LEU A 350 -8.42 -13.78 1.12
N GLY A 351 -7.24 -13.16 1.09
CA GLY A 351 -6.08 -13.61 1.83
C GLY A 351 -6.32 -13.57 3.35
N ASN A 352 -6.90 -12.49 3.88
CA ASN A 352 -7.20 -12.38 5.31
C ASN A 352 -8.29 -13.36 5.75
N LEU A 353 -9.35 -13.53 4.96
CA LEU A 353 -10.40 -14.51 5.27
C LEU A 353 -9.86 -15.95 5.25
N LEU A 354 -9.03 -16.28 4.24
CA LEU A 354 -8.39 -17.58 4.17
C LEU A 354 -7.42 -17.80 5.34
N ALA A 355 -6.66 -16.79 5.74
CA ALA A 355 -5.78 -16.88 6.90
C ALA A 355 -6.57 -17.17 8.19
N GLY A 356 -7.69 -16.48 8.41
CA GLY A 356 -8.57 -16.78 9.53
C GLY A 356 -9.16 -18.18 9.49
N TYR A 357 -9.60 -18.63 8.32
CA TYR A 357 -10.14 -19.98 8.12
C TYR A 357 -9.08 -21.07 8.41
N ILE A 358 -7.88 -20.91 7.85
CA ILE A 358 -6.78 -21.87 8.10
C ILE A 358 -6.45 -21.90 9.60
N ARG A 359 -6.32 -20.74 10.23
CA ARG A 359 -6.01 -20.66 11.66
C ARG A 359 -7.06 -21.33 12.52
N GLU A 360 -8.34 -21.15 12.19
CA GLU A 360 -9.45 -21.76 12.92
C GLU A 360 -9.50 -23.28 12.74
N THR A 361 -9.20 -23.77 11.54
CA THR A 361 -9.33 -25.20 11.21
C THR A 361 -8.09 -26.02 11.58
N THR A 362 -6.88 -25.46 11.39
CA THR A 362 -5.62 -26.17 11.65
C THR A 362 -5.01 -25.85 13.02
N GLY A 363 -5.45 -24.76 13.64
CA GLY A 363 -4.86 -24.27 14.88
C GLY A 363 -3.48 -23.62 14.70
N SER A 364 -2.98 -23.47 13.46
CA SER A 364 -1.61 -23.05 13.17
C SER A 364 -1.55 -21.85 12.21
N LEU A 365 -0.88 -20.79 12.63
CA LEU A 365 -0.52 -19.68 11.72
C LEU A 365 0.63 -20.04 10.79
N HIS A 366 1.43 -21.06 11.10
CA HIS A 366 2.48 -21.54 10.20
C HIS A 366 1.93 -21.91 8.82
N ASP A 367 0.77 -22.60 8.78
CA ASP A 367 0.13 -23.03 7.53
C ASP A 367 -0.34 -21.81 6.69
N VAL A 368 -0.71 -20.71 7.35
CA VAL A 368 -1.02 -19.46 6.66
C VAL A 368 0.21 -18.96 5.91
N PHE A 369 1.36 -18.84 6.59
CA PHE A 369 2.60 -18.37 5.96
C PHE A 369 3.11 -19.31 4.88
N PHE A 370 2.85 -20.62 5.01
CA PHE A 370 3.12 -21.59 3.94
C PHE A 370 2.31 -21.26 2.67
N VAL A 371 1.00 -21.00 2.80
CA VAL A 371 0.14 -20.60 1.68
C VAL A 371 0.59 -19.27 1.07
N LEU A 372 0.96 -18.28 1.88
CA LEU A 372 1.48 -17.00 1.38
C LEU A 372 2.79 -17.19 0.61
N THR A 373 3.66 -18.09 1.09
CA THR A 373 4.91 -18.44 0.39
C THR A 373 4.62 -19.08 -0.97
N ALA A 374 3.70 -20.05 -1.02
CA ALA A 374 3.29 -20.69 -2.27
C ALA A 374 2.71 -19.66 -3.26
N ALA A 375 1.86 -18.75 -2.79
CA ALA A 375 1.31 -17.67 -3.61
C ALA A 375 2.39 -16.67 -4.09
N SER A 376 3.41 -16.41 -3.28
CA SER A 376 4.54 -15.56 -3.70
C SER A 376 5.39 -16.20 -4.80
N LEU A 377 5.51 -17.52 -4.84
CA LEU A 377 6.15 -18.24 -5.93
C LEU A 377 5.38 -18.12 -7.26
N LEU A 378 4.04 -17.97 -7.20
CA LEU A 378 3.25 -17.67 -8.41
C LEU A 378 3.57 -16.27 -8.94
N LEU A 379 3.85 -15.29 -8.09
CA LEU A 379 4.34 -13.97 -8.53
C LEU A 379 5.67 -14.09 -9.26
N VAL A 380 6.59 -14.91 -8.77
CA VAL A 380 7.88 -15.18 -9.44
C VAL A 380 7.63 -15.84 -10.80
N ALA A 381 6.73 -16.82 -10.87
CA ALA A 381 6.37 -17.48 -12.14
C ALA A 381 5.80 -16.48 -13.15
N LEU A 382 4.89 -15.58 -12.73
CA LEU A 382 4.36 -14.52 -13.58
C LEU A 382 5.48 -13.58 -14.08
N ALA A 383 6.42 -13.20 -13.20
CA ALA A 383 7.55 -12.36 -13.60
C ALA A 383 8.45 -13.04 -14.63
N ILE A 384 8.68 -14.36 -14.52
CA ILE A 384 9.42 -15.15 -15.52
C ILE A 384 8.69 -15.11 -16.87
N VAL A 385 7.37 -15.29 -16.87
CA VAL A 385 6.57 -15.26 -18.10
C VAL A 385 6.64 -13.89 -18.78
N ILE A 386 6.55 -12.80 -17.99
CA ILE A 386 6.69 -11.42 -18.48
C ILE A 386 8.09 -11.18 -19.05
N LEU A 387 9.13 -11.59 -18.30
CA LEU A 387 10.52 -11.42 -18.71
C LEU A 387 10.84 -12.15 -20.04
N ARG A 388 10.32 -13.37 -20.20
CA ARG A 388 10.48 -14.15 -21.44
C ARG A 388 9.67 -13.55 -22.60
N GLY A 389 8.49 -13.00 -22.34
CA GLY A 389 7.66 -12.32 -23.32
C GLY A 389 8.35 -11.09 -23.91
N ASN A 390 8.94 -10.26 -23.05
CA ASN A 390 9.63 -9.03 -23.47
C ASN A 390 10.91 -9.29 -24.28
N ARG A 391 11.58 -10.44 -24.11
CA ARG A 391 12.76 -10.81 -24.90
C ARG A 391 12.44 -11.17 -26.36
N LYS A 392 11.20 -11.47 -26.70
CA LYS A 392 10.79 -11.82 -28.07
C LYS A 392 10.48 -10.61 -28.95
N VAL A 393 10.35 -9.43 -28.36
CA VAL A 393 10.19 -8.16 -29.09
C VAL A 393 11.57 -7.49 -29.15
N LEU A 394 12.45 -7.99 -30.01
CA LEU A 394 13.62 -7.22 -30.45
C LEU A 394 13.11 -5.99 -31.20
N PRO A 395 13.62 -4.78 -30.92
CA PRO A 395 13.30 -3.63 -31.74
C PRO A 395 13.77 -3.93 -33.17
N ILE A 396 12.83 -3.89 -34.12
CA ILE A 396 13.16 -3.80 -35.54
C ILE A 396 13.87 -2.46 -35.68
N ILE A 397 15.18 -2.47 -35.77
CA ILE A 397 15.97 -1.29 -36.13
C ILE A 397 15.49 -0.94 -37.55
N PRO A 398 14.87 0.22 -37.78
CA PRO A 398 14.57 0.64 -39.13
C PRO A 398 15.91 0.69 -39.89
N PRO A 399 15.97 0.21 -41.13
CA PRO A 399 17.19 0.28 -41.92
C PRO A 399 17.60 1.76 -42.00
N THR A 400 18.81 2.05 -41.60
CA THR A 400 19.44 3.37 -41.79
C THR A 400 19.28 3.72 -43.26
N ALA A 401 18.41 4.74 -43.53
CA ALA A 401 18.36 5.35 -44.85
C ALA A 401 19.77 5.81 -45.19
N GLY A 402 20.30 5.18 -46.21
CA GLY A 402 21.65 5.39 -46.69
C GLY A 402 21.92 6.86 -46.99
N ALA A 403 23.13 7.22 -46.71
CA ALA A 403 23.77 8.42 -47.17
C ALA A 403 23.59 8.59 -48.71
N PHE A 404 23.07 9.75 -49.07
CA PHE A 404 23.52 10.52 -50.24
C PHE A 404 23.49 11.99 -49.91
#